data_17eae7c6e41b5f41a0d20591b56265e9
#
_entry.id   17eae7c6e41b5f41a0d20591b56265e9
#
_cell.length_a   1.000
_cell.length_b   1.000
_cell.length_c   1.000
_cell.angle_alpha   90.00
_cell.angle_beta   90.00
_cell.angle_gamma   90.00
#
_symmetry.space_group_name_H-M   'P 1'
#
loop_
_entity.id
_entity.type
_entity.pdbx_description
1 polymer ?
#
loop_
_entity_poly.entity_id
_entity_poly.type
_entity_poly.pdbx_seq_one_letter_code
_entity_poly.pdbx_strand_id
1 'polypeptide(L)'
;SVATTEIDRLIQLLSKLPGLGPRSARRAALHLIKNREGLLKPLGVAMEAAAEHVQTCSTCGNLDTIDPCAICTDVKRDPTTICVVEEVADLWALERTATFTGLYHVLGGVLSPLDGVGPDDLTLDSLLARAKAEKVSEIILATSATVDGKTTAHYITDRLSESEVTVTAL
;
A
#
# COMPACT_ATOMS: atom_id res chain seq x y z
N SER A 1 -36.82 19.49 -6.80
CA SER A 1 -35.42 19.08 -6.95
C SER A 1 -35.22 18.42 -8.31
N VAL A 2 -34.23 18.85 -9.05
CA VAL A 2 -33.88 18.23 -10.33
C VAL A 2 -33.21 16.89 -10.04
N ALA A 3 -33.71 15.82 -10.66
CA ALA A 3 -33.08 14.50 -10.51
C ALA A 3 -31.69 14.52 -11.11
N THR A 4 -30.72 13.97 -10.38
CA THR A 4 -29.35 13.81 -10.86
C THR A 4 -29.34 12.81 -12.02
N THR A 5 -28.87 13.22 -13.18
CA THR A 5 -28.73 12.32 -14.33
C THR A 5 -27.59 11.33 -14.13
N GLU A 6 -27.59 10.26 -14.91
CA GLU A 6 -26.50 9.28 -14.88
C GLU A 6 -25.16 9.91 -15.26
N ILE A 7 -25.17 10.87 -16.18
CA ILE A 7 -23.95 11.59 -16.56
C ILE A 7 -23.46 12.50 -15.42
N ASP A 8 -24.39 13.19 -14.74
CA ASP A 8 -24.04 14.03 -13.58
C ASP A 8 -23.42 13.19 -12.46
N ARG A 9 -23.98 12.01 -12.21
CA ARG A 9 -23.47 11.11 -11.19
C ARG A 9 -22.06 10.61 -11.54
N LEU A 10 -21.82 10.28 -12.81
CA LEU A 10 -20.48 9.88 -13.27
C LEU A 10 -19.48 11.01 -13.07
N ILE A 11 -19.83 12.24 -13.44
CA ILE A 11 -18.97 13.41 -13.27
C ILE A 11 -18.68 13.65 -11.78
N GLN A 12 -19.69 13.57 -10.93
CA GLN A 12 -19.52 13.73 -9.49
C GLN A 12 -18.53 12.73 -8.92
N LEU A 13 -18.65 11.46 -9.27
CA LEU A 13 -17.75 10.41 -8.77
C LEU A 13 -16.33 10.57 -9.31
N LEU A 14 -16.17 10.90 -10.58
CA LEU A 14 -14.86 11.16 -11.16
C LEU A 14 -14.17 12.35 -10.50
N SER A 15 -14.93 13.39 -10.12
CA SER A 15 -14.38 14.58 -9.45
C SER A 15 -13.86 14.30 -8.05
N LYS A 16 -14.18 13.16 -7.46
CA LYS A 16 -13.64 12.73 -6.16
C LYS A 16 -12.27 12.10 -6.26
N LEU A 17 -11.82 11.77 -7.46
CA LEU A 17 -10.51 11.20 -7.68
C LEU A 17 -9.42 12.26 -7.54
N PRO A 18 -8.26 11.90 -6.92
CA PRO A 18 -7.13 12.81 -6.83
C PRO A 18 -6.70 13.29 -8.21
N GLY A 19 -6.45 14.59 -8.34
CA GLY A 19 -6.00 15.19 -9.60
C GLY A 19 -7.11 15.48 -10.60
N LEU A 20 -8.37 15.11 -10.32
CA LEU A 20 -9.51 15.39 -11.18
C LEU A 20 -10.40 16.47 -10.52
N GLY A 21 -10.27 17.71 -11.00
CA GLY A 21 -11.21 18.77 -10.65
C GLY A 21 -12.48 18.65 -11.49
N PRO A 22 -13.48 19.54 -11.25
CA PRO A 22 -14.76 19.46 -11.95
C PRO A 22 -14.65 19.53 -13.49
N ARG A 23 -13.74 20.35 -14.01
CA ARG A 23 -13.52 20.47 -15.45
C ARG A 23 -12.91 19.20 -16.04
N SER A 24 -11.88 18.67 -15.40
CA SER A 24 -11.24 17.42 -15.81
C SER A 24 -12.18 16.23 -15.71
N ALA A 25 -13.01 16.19 -14.67
CA ALA A 25 -14.01 15.14 -14.50
C ALA A 25 -15.04 15.14 -15.64
N ARG A 26 -15.51 16.33 -16.05
CA ARG A 26 -16.42 16.44 -17.20
C ARG A 26 -15.77 15.96 -18.49
N ARG A 27 -14.51 16.34 -18.73
CA ARG A 27 -13.76 15.89 -19.91
C ARG A 27 -13.57 14.38 -19.90
N ALA A 28 -13.23 13.80 -18.74
CA ALA A 28 -13.06 12.36 -18.59
C ALA A 28 -14.38 11.61 -18.85
N ALA A 29 -15.49 12.10 -18.27
CA ALA A 29 -16.80 11.49 -18.49
C ALA A 29 -17.19 11.48 -19.97
N LEU A 30 -16.99 12.60 -20.67
CA LEU A 30 -17.29 12.68 -22.10
C LEU A 30 -16.40 11.76 -22.93
N HIS A 31 -15.12 11.66 -22.58
CA HIS A 31 -14.19 10.75 -23.23
C HIS A 31 -14.62 9.29 -23.07
N LEU A 32 -15.00 8.91 -21.84
CA LEU A 32 -15.47 7.55 -21.54
C LEU A 32 -16.74 7.22 -22.34
N ILE A 33 -17.71 8.14 -22.36
CA ILE A 33 -18.98 7.93 -23.09
C ILE A 33 -18.75 7.80 -24.59
N LYS A 34 -17.83 8.58 -25.15
CA LYS A 34 -17.47 8.48 -26.58
C LYS A 34 -16.75 7.16 -26.89
N ASN A 35 -16.11 6.55 -25.90
CA ASN A 35 -15.38 5.28 -26.03
C ASN A 35 -16.05 4.18 -25.21
N ARG A 36 -17.36 4.08 -25.36
CA ARG A 36 -18.22 3.21 -24.53
C ARG A 36 -17.76 1.76 -24.55
N GLU A 37 -17.65 1.16 -25.72
CA GLU A 37 -17.31 -0.25 -25.85
C GLU A 37 -15.83 -0.54 -25.58
N GLY A 38 -14.95 0.36 -26.01
CA GLY A 38 -13.51 0.14 -25.89
C GLY A 38 -12.92 0.55 -24.55
N LEU A 39 -13.59 1.40 -23.77
CA LEU A 39 -13.03 1.91 -22.53
C LEU A 39 -14.04 1.96 -21.37
N LEU A 40 -15.21 2.58 -21.55
CA LEU A 40 -16.14 2.76 -20.43
C LEU A 40 -16.61 1.43 -19.84
N LYS A 41 -17.07 0.51 -20.65
CA LYS A 41 -17.54 -0.80 -20.18
C LYS A 41 -16.41 -1.64 -19.59
N PRO A 42 -15.25 -1.80 -20.26
CA PRO A 42 -14.13 -2.53 -19.67
C PRO A 42 -13.64 -1.92 -18.34
N LEU A 43 -13.62 -0.59 -18.25
CA LEU A 43 -13.24 0.11 -17.02
C LEU A 43 -14.23 -0.18 -15.89
N GLY A 44 -15.53 -0.14 -16.19
CA GLY A 44 -16.57 -0.48 -15.22
C GLY A 44 -16.43 -1.91 -14.68
N VAL A 45 -16.20 -2.87 -15.58
CA VAL A 45 -15.99 -4.28 -15.21
C VAL A 45 -14.74 -4.43 -14.35
N ALA A 46 -13.64 -3.77 -14.73
CA ALA A 46 -12.39 -3.82 -13.97
C ALA A 46 -12.53 -3.22 -12.56
N MET A 47 -13.26 -2.11 -12.45
CA MET A 47 -13.52 -1.47 -11.16
C MET A 47 -14.33 -2.38 -10.23
N GLU A 48 -15.38 -3.01 -10.74
CA GLU A 48 -16.17 -3.96 -9.94
C GLU A 48 -15.36 -5.16 -9.50
N ALA A 49 -14.57 -5.74 -10.39
CA ALA A 49 -13.70 -6.87 -10.09
C ALA A 49 -12.67 -6.51 -9.00
N ALA A 50 -12.05 -5.33 -9.11
CA ALA A 50 -11.11 -4.85 -8.09
C ALA A 50 -11.79 -4.67 -6.73
N ALA A 51 -13.00 -4.09 -6.72
CA ALA A 51 -13.76 -3.89 -5.49
C ALA A 51 -14.13 -5.20 -4.80
N GLU A 52 -14.40 -6.26 -5.57
CA GLU A 52 -14.77 -7.57 -5.04
C GLU A 52 -13.56 -8.41 -4.61
N HIS A 53 -12.48 -8.38 -5.36
CA HIS A 53 -11.42 -9.39 -5.23
C HIS A 53 -10.11 -8.88 -4.63
N VAL A 54 -9.83 -7.57 -4.67
CA VAL A 54 -8.61 -7.05 -4.08
C VAL A 54 -8.77 -7.00 -2.56
N GLN A 55 -7.77 -7.57 -1.87
CA GLN A 55 -7.73 -7.61 -0.40
C GLN A 55 -6.33 -7.26 0.09
N THR A 56 -6.23 -6.92 1.37
CA THR A 56 -4.97 -6.66 2.02
C THR A 56 -4.33 -7.99 2.44
N CYS A 57 -3.07 -8.18 2.08
CA CYS A 57 -2.32 -9.36 2.50
C CYS A 57 -2.23 -9.41 4.03
N SER A 58 -2.67 -10.50 4.63
CA SER A 58 -2.67 -10.67 6.09
C SER A 58 -1.26 -10.76 6.67
N THR A 59 -0.27 -11.11 5.85
CA THR A 59 1.13 -11.23 6.28
C THR A 59 1.89 -9.90 6.16
N CYS A 60 1.83 -9.23 4.99
CA CYS A 60 2.69 -8.09 4.73
C CYS A 60 1.96 -6.75 4.55
N GLY A 61 0.65 -6.75 4.34
CA GLY A 61 -0.12 -5.53 4.11
C GLY A 61 -0.16 -5.07 2.64
N ASN A 62 0.43 -5.81 1.71
CA ASN A 62 0.30 -5.53 0.28
C ASN A 62 -1.16 -5.72 -0.17
N LEU A 63 -1.50 -5.24 -1.34
CA LEU A 63 -2.79 -5.49 -1.98
C LEU A 63 -2.65 -6.55 -3.07
N ASP A 64 -3.53 -7.54 -3.05
CA ASP A 64 -3.54 -8.61 -4.04
C ASP A 64 -4.93 -9.25 -4.08
N THR A 65 -5.14 -10.14 -5.03
CA THR A 65 -6.38 -10.94 -5.12
C THR A 65 -6.28 -12.26 -4.39
N ILE A 66 -5.08 -12.61 -3.90
CA ILE A 66 -4.83 -13.81 -3.09
C ILE A 66 -4.26 -13.40 -1.72
N ASP A 67 -4.44 -14.25 -0.70
CA ASP A 67 -3.91 -14.03 0.64
C ASP A 67 -3.33 -15.34 1.19
N PRO A 68 -2.04 -15.40 1.55
CA PRO A 68 -1.04 -14.34 1.43
C PRO A 68 -0.76 -13.93 -0.03
N CYS A 69 -0.22 -12.72 -0.21
CA CYS A 69 -0.02 -12.17 -1.55
C CYS A 69 1.04 -12.96 -2.36
N ALA A 70 1.10 -12.68 -3.67
CA ALA A 70 2.04 -13.35 -4.57
C ALA A 70 3.50 -13.17 -4.17
N ILE A 71 3.84 -12.03 -3.55
CA ILE A 71 5.20 -11.80 -3.07
C ILE A 71 5.50 -12.68 -1.86
N CYS A 72 4.61 -12.71 -0.87
CA CYS A 72 4.79 -13.52 0.34
C CYS A 72 4.87 -15.02 0.06
N THR A 73 4.20 -15.48 -0.98
CA THR A 73 4.15 -16.91 -1.35
C THR A 73 5.16 -17.32 -2.41
N ASP A 74 5.95 -16.38 -2.92
CA ASP A 74 6.98 -16.66 -3.93
C ASP A 74 8.17 -17.38 -3.28
N VAL A 75 8.31 -18.68 -3.56
CA VAL A 75 9.38 -19.51 -2.99
C VAL A 75 10.79 -19.13 -3.46
N LYS A 76 10.91 -18.32 -4.49
CA LYS A 76 12.20 -17.83 -5.00
C LYS A 76 12.74 -16.68 -4.19
N ARG A 77 11.92 -16.06 -3.34
CA ARG A 77 12.33 -14.92 -2.52
C ARG A 77 13.05 -15.37 -1.26
N ASP A 78 13.91 -14.49 -0.75
CA ASP A 78 14.66 -14.70 0.48
C ASP A 78 13.77 -14.36 1.69
N PRO A 79 13.32 -15.35 2.47
CA PRO A 79 12.47 -15.10 3.62
C PRO A 79 13.22 -14.56 4.84
N THR A 80 14.55 -14.46 4.79
CA THR A 80 15.36 -13.96 5.91
C THR A 80 15.47 -12.45 5.96
N THR A 81 15.04 -11.76 4.90
CA THR A 81 15.14 -10.30 4.78
C THR A 81 13.77 -9.69 4.55
N ILE A 82 13.42 -8.71 5.38
CA ILE A 82 12.16 -7.95 5.25
C ILE A 82 12.48 -6.48 5.03
N CYS A 83 11.93 -5.91 3.98
CA CYS A 83 11.97 -4.47 3.72
C CYS A 83 10.68 -3.84 4.24
N VAL A 84 10.81 -2.92 5.18
CA VAL A 84 9.68 -2.22 5.82
C VAL A 84 9.42 -0.91 5.08
N VAL A 85 8.21 -0.74 4.59
CA VAL A 85 7.76 0.46 3.88
C VAL A 85 6.56 1.07 4.59
N GLU A 86 6.29 2.34 4.33
CA GLU A 86 5.18 3.06 4.95
C GLU A 86 3.84 2.71 4.31
N GLU A 87 3.81 2.69 2.96
CA GLU A 87 2.58 2.50 2.20
C GLU A 87 2.77 1.47 1.07
N VAL A 88 1.66 0.94 0.56
CA VAL A 88 1.67 -0.02 -0.55
C VAL A 88 2.33 0.58 -1.80
N ALA A 89 2.14 1.88 -2.05
CA ALA A 89 2.76 2.56 -3.18
C ALA A 89 4.29 2.47 -3.14
N ASP A 90 4.89 2.51 -1.95
CA ASP A 90 6.34 2.38 -1.77
C ASP A 90 6.81 0.98 -2.13
N LEU A 91 6.06 -0.04 -1.73
CA LEU A 91 6.33 -1.43 -2.09
C LEU A 91 6.31 -1.58 -3.62
N TRP A 92 5.26 -1.10 -4.26
CA TRP A 92 5.14 -1.20 -5.71
C TRP A 92 6.25 -0.46 -6.45
N ALA A 93 6.69 0.69 -5.92
CA ALA A 93 7.81 1.44 -6.50
C ALA A 93 9.12 0.64 -6.42
N LEU A 94 9.38 0.00 -5.28
CA LEU A 94 10.58 -0.84 -5.10
C LEU A 94 10.52 -2.10 -5.96
N GLU A 95 9.37 -2.76 -6.05
CA GLU A 95 9.22 -3.95 -6.89
C GLU A 95 9.44 -3.64 -8.37
N ARG A 96 9.07 -2.44 -8.81
CA ARG A 96 9.29 -2.01 -10.20
C ARG A 96 10.76 -1.99 -10.58
N THR A 97 11.67 -1.77 -9.63
CA THR A 97 13.12 -1.80 -9.89
C THR A 97 13.66 -3.22 -10.07
N ALA A 98 12.92 -4.24 -9.60
CA ALA A 98 13.25 -5.66 -9.69
C ALA A 98 14.63 -6.01 -9.09
N THR A 99 15.10 -5.25 -8.10
CA THR A 99 16.43 -5.46 -7.48
C THR A 99 16.35 -6.12 -6.10
N PHE A 100 15.23 -5.96 -5.38
CA PHE A 100 15.06 -6.54 -4.06
C PHE A 100 14.44 -7.95 -4.18
N THR A 101 15.03 -8.92 -3.51
CA THR A 101 14.64 -10.33 -3.60
C THR A 101 14.05 -10.88 -2.31
N GLY A 102 13.92 -10.06 -1.28
CA GLY A 102 13.32 -10.44 0.00
C GLY A 102 11.82 -10.21 0.07
N LEU A 103 11.31 -10.16 1.28
CA LEU A 103 9.91 -9.92 1.58
C LEU A 103 9.68 -8.49 2.04
N TYR A 104 8.43 -8.09 2.13
CA TYR A 104 8.06 -6.73 2.54
C TYR A 104 7.19 -6.73 3.79
N HIS A 105 7.09 -5.58 4.40
CA HIS A 105 6.10 -5.29 5.43
C HIS A 105 5.62 -3.85 5.28
N VAL A 106 4.32 -3.69 5.06
CA VAL A 106 3.67 -2.38 4.89
C VAL A 106 3.09 -1.94 6.22
N LEU A 107 3.57 -0.81 6.75
CA LEU A 107 3.13 -0.29 8.05
C LEU A 107 1.72 0.32 8.01
N GLY A 108 1.35 0.91 6.88
CA GLY A 108 0.09 1.64 6.74
C GLY A 108 0.18 3.11 7.17
N GLY A 109 1.39 3.65 7.25
CA GLY A 109 1.65 5.03 7.63
C GLY A 109 2.92 5.18 8.45
N VAL A 110 2.98 6.24 9.23
CA VAL A 110 4.09 6.56 10.15
C VAL A 110 3.54 6.94 11.51
N LEU A 111 4.35 6.77 12.56
CA LEU A 111 4.05 7.31 13.88
C LEU A 111 4.00 8.84 13.78
N SER A 112 2.94 9.45 14.28
CA SER A 112 2.77 10.90 14.24
C SER A 112 1.98 11.35 15.47
N PRO A 113 2.65 11.81 16.53
CA PRO A 113 1.96 12.31 17.72
C PRO A 113 1.04 13.49 17.40
N LEU A 114 1.45 14.35 16.47
CA LEU A 114 0.65 15.51 16.06
C LEU A 114 -0.65 15.14 15.37
N ASP A 115 -0.64 14.07 14.57
CA ASP A 115 -1.80 13.56 13.85
C ASP A 115 -2.54 12.46 14.62
N GLY A 116 -2.09 12.17 15.85
CA GLY A 116 -2.72 11.17 16.70
C GLY A 116 -2.47 9.73 16.24
N VAL A 117 -1.43 9.48 15.46
CA VAL A 117 -1.09 8.13 14.98
C VAL A 117 -0.10 7.49 15.95
N GLY A 118 -0.56 6.47 16.67
CA GLY A 118 0.24 5.69 17.58
C GLY A 118 0.60 4.31 17.02
N PRO A 119 1.36 3.51 17.79
CA PRO A 119 1.79 2.17 17.34
C PRO A 119 0.63 1.23 16.99
N ASP A 120 -0.51 1.37 17.65
CA ASP A 120 -1.68 0.51 17.42
C ASP A 120 -2.43 0.85 16.13
N ASP A 121 -2.17 2.01 15.56
CA ASP A 121 -2.76 2.43 14.29
C ASP A 121 -1.99 1.90 13.08
N LEU A 122 -0.85 1.28 13.31
CA LEU A 122 0.05 0.74 12.30
C LEU A 122 0.22 -0.76 12.53
N THR A 123 0.82 -1.46 11.55
CA THR A 123 1.10 -2.90 11.65
C THR A 123 2.44 -3.21 12.34
N LEU A 124 2.79 -2.43 13.36
CA LEU A 124 4.07 -2.57 14.06
C LEU A 124 4.15 -3.86 14.88
N ASP A 125 3.07 -4.21 15.59
CA ASP A 125 3.06 -5.44 16.39
C ASP A 125 3.20 -6.68 15.52
N SER A 126 2.57 -6.72 14.36
CA SER A 126 2.71 -7.84 13.43
C SER A 126 4.12 -7.92 12.84
N LEU A 127 4.78 -6.80 12.59
CA LEU A 127 6.17 -6.77 12.17
C LEU A 127 7.09 -7.38 13.23
N LEU A 128 6.93 -6.97 14.47
CA LEU A 128 7.73 -7.48 15.59
C LEU A 128 7.49 -8.98 15.80
N ALA A 129 6.27 -9.43 15.66
CA ALA A 129 5.92 -10.84 15.73
C ALA A 129 6.58 -11.65 14.61
N ARG A 130 6.55 -11.13 13.36
CA ARG A 130 7.23 -11.75 12.21
C ARG A 130 8.74 -11.88 12.46
N ALA A 131 9.35 -10.82 12.96
CA ALA A 131 10.77 -10.80 13.22
C ALA A 131 11.20 -11.86 14.25
N LYS A 132 10.32 -12.19 15.20
CA LYS A 132 10.60 -13.19 16.25
C LYS A 132 10.25 -14.61 15.82
N ALA A 133 9.14 -14.80 15.11
CA ALA A 133 8.58 -16.11 14.77
C ALA A 133 9.26 -16.75 13.55
N GLU A 134 9.75 -15.95 12.62
CA GLU A 134 10.36 -16.39 11.38
C GLU A 134 11.89 -16.32 11.50
N LYS A 135 12.58 -16.95 10.55
CA LYS A 135 14.06 -16.90 10.51
C LYS A 135 14.54 -15.61 9.87
N VAL A 136 14.05 -14.48 10.35
CA VAL A 136 14.45 -13.17 9.85
C VAL A 136 15.81 -12.80 10.42
N SER A 137 16.76 -12.50 9.53
CA SER A 137 18.12 -12.07 9.91
C SER A 137 18.32 -10.57 9.74
N GLU A 138 17.59 -9.96 8.79
CA GLU A 138 17.73 -8.54 8.51
C GLU A 138 16.38 -7.87 8.26
N ILE A 139 16.21 -6.69 8.83
CA ILE A 139 15.10 -5.78 8.52
C ILE A 139 15.70 -4.50 7.94
N ILE A 140 15.27 -4.16 6.73
CA ILE A 140 15.68 -2.95 6.02
C ILE A 140 14.56 -1.93 6.17
N LEU A 141 14.83 -0.80 6.81
CA LEU A 141 13.85 0.26 7.01
C LEU A 141 13.90 1.23 5.83
N ALA A 142 12.87 1.20 5.00
CA ALA A 142 12.68 2.11 3.88
C ALA A 142 11.60 3.14 4.22
N THR A 143 11.70 3.74 5.41
CA THR A 143 10.82 4.81 5.84
C THR A 143 11.31 6.15 5.30
N SER A 144 10.41 7.15 5.28
CA SER A 144 10.73 8.48 4.74
C SER A 144 11.79 9.20 5.59
N ALA A 145 12.46 10.17 4.97
CA ALA A 145 13.46 11.01 5.66
C ALA A 145 12.82 12.09 6.53
N THR A 146 11.50 12.13 6.62
CA THR A 146 10.76 13.06 7.49
C THR A 146 11.01 12.76 8.96
N VAL A 147 10.66 13.71 9.84
CA VAL A 147 10.72 13.52 11.30
C VAL A 147 9.91 12.30 11.71
N ASP A 148 8.68 12.18 11.20
CA ASP A 148 7.80 11.05 11.52
C ASP A 148 8.35 9.71 11.01
N GLY A 149 8.94 9.71 9.82
CA GLY A 149 9.59 8.52 9.27
C GLY A 149 10.79 8.08 10.12
N LYS A 150 11.60 9.03 10.58
CA LYS A 150 12.74 8.76 11.48
C LYS A 150 12.29 8.29 12.84
N THR A 151 11.23 8.86 13.39
CA THR A 151 10.63 8.44 14.65
C THR A 151 10.15 6.99 14.56
N THR A 152 9.49 6.64 13.46
CA THR A 152 9.01 5.29 13.20
C THR A 152 10.17 4.30 13.09
N ALA A 153 11.22 4.66 12.35
CA ALA A 153 12.42 3.84 12.21
C ALA A 153 13.10 3.62 13.57
N HIS A 154 13.20 4.67 14.38
CA HIS A 154 13.78 4.58 15.73
C HIS A 154 12.97 3.65 16.64
N TYR A 155 11.64 3.74 16.58
CA TYR A 155 10.75 2.86 17.35
C TYR A 155 11.01 1.39 17.02
N ILE A 156 11.09 1.06 15.74
CA ILE A 156 11.33 -0.31 15.29
C ILE A 156 12.71 -0.78 15.73
N THR A 157 13.74 0.04 15.52
CA THR A 157 15.12 -0.28 15.90
C THR A 157 15.23 -0.54 17.41
N ASP A 158 14.61 0.29 18.23
CA ASP A 158 14.61 0.16 19.67
C ASP A 158 13.95 -1.14 20.13
N ARG A 159 12.80 -1.48 19.56
CA ARG A 159 12.06 -2.70 19.89
C ARG A 159 12.78 -3.98 19.47
N LEU A 160 13.68 -3.90 18.50
CA LEU A 160 14.47 -5.04 18.01
C LEU A 160 15.90 -5.05 18.54
N SER A 161 16.29 -4.09 19.40
CA SER A 161 17.67 -3.90 19.86
C SER A 161 18.25 -5.11 20.58
N GLU A 162 17.41 -5.88 21.28
CA GLU A 162 17.86 -7.07 22.03
C GLU A 162 17.67 -8.38 21.26
N SER A 163 17.19 -8.29 20.01
CA SER A 163 17.05 -9.45 19.14
C SER A 163 18.32 -9.67 18.31
N GLU A 164 18.42 -10.83 17.68
CA GLU A 164 19.53 -11.15 16.77
C GLU A 164 19.34 -10.56 15.37
N VAL A 165 18.25 -9.84 15.14
CA VAL A 165 17.94 -9.25 13.84
C VAL A 165 18.77 -8.00 13.61
N THR A 166 19.45 -7.94 12.46
CA THR A 166 20.15 -6.73 12.03
C THR A 166 19.14 -5.75 11.43
N VAL A 167 19.16 -4.51 11.91
CA VAL A 167 18.28 -3.45 11.41
C VAL A 167 19.14 -2.43 10.68
N THR A 168 18.83 -2.23 9.39
CA THR A 168 19.51 -1.24 8.54
C THR A 168 18.48 -0.24 8.02
N ALA A 169 18.92 1.00 7.79
CA ALA A 169 18.07 2.06 7.22
C ALA A 169 18.63 2.49 5.87
N LEU A 170 17.74 2.74 4.93
CA LEU A 170 18.11 3.30 3.62
C LEU A 170 18.36 4.80 3.71
#